data_3afdf07f747e091900fb4554e9fc0c43
#
_entry.id   3afdf07f747e091900fb4554e9fc0c43
#
_cell.length_a   1.000
_cell.length_b   1.000
_cell.length_c   1.000
_cell.angle_alpha   90.00
_cell.angle_beta   90.00
_cell.angle_gamma   90.00
#
_symmetry.space_group_name_H-M   'P 1'
#
loop_
_entity.id
_entity.type
_entity.pdbx_description
1 polymer ?
#
loop_
_entity_poly.entity_id
_entity_poly.type
_entity_poly.pdbx_seq_one_letter_code
_entity_poly.pdbx_strand_id
1 'polypeptide(L)'
;MVEADGSVYPCDFYMLDEYRLGNFNSDRLVEIDEKRKSIAFLEQSQKSAKDCIECKFHTLCRGGCRRNREFDVAKGEYANYYCESYRFFFEQCLEKMIHIVETIKR
;
A
#
# COMPACT_ATOMS: atom_id res chain seq x y z
N MET A 1 -8.29 -7.53 -6.59
CA MET A 1 -9.07 -6.82 -7.61
C MET A 1 -9.38 -7.73 -8.79
N VAL A 2 -10.61 -7.72 -9.29
CA VAL A 2 -11.05 -8.53 -10.45
C VAL A 2 -11.70 -7.59 -11.46
N GLU A 3 -11.29 -7.70 -12.72
CA GLU A 3 -11.87 -6.97 -13.83
C GLU A 3 -13.10 -7.68 -14.41
N ALA A 4 -13.85 -6.98 -15.26
CA ALA A 4 -15.07 -7.49 -15.87
C ALA A 4 -14.85 -8.74 -16.76
N ASP A 5 -13.68 -8.92 -17.34
CA ASP A 5 -13.26 -10.08 -18.12
C ASP A 5 -12.79 -11.27 -17.26
N GLY A 6 -12.78 -11.12 -15.92
CA GLY A 6 -12.33 -12.12 -14.97
C GLY A 6 -10.83 -12.05 -14.64
N SER A 7 -10.06 -11.12 -15.21
CA SER A 7 -8.65 -10.93 -14.90
C SER A 7 -8.45 -10.49 -13.46
N VAL A 8 -7.45 -11.07 -12.79
CA VAL A 8 -7.19 -10.89 -11.35
C VAL A 8 -5.86 -10.21 -11.13
N TYR A 9 -5.85 -9.20 -10.24
CA TYR A 9 -4.68 -8.40 -9.87
C TYR A 9 -4.56 -8.26 -8.35
N PRO A 10 -3.34 -8.02 -7.80
CA PRO A 10 -3.13 -7.91 -6.35
C PRO A 10 -3.74 -6.64 -5.74
N CYS A 11 -3.88 -5.57 -6.55
CA CYS A 11 -4.38 -4.27 -6.12
C CYS A 11 -4.95 -3.51 -7.33
N ASP A 12 -5.91 -2.63 -7.11
CA ASP A 12 -6.52 -1.77 -8.14
C ASP A 12 -5.51 -0.78 -8.76
N PHE A 13 -4.51 -0.33 -8.00
CA PHE A 13 -3.42 0.50 -8.52
C PHE A 13 -2.32 -0.29 -9.27
N TYR A 14 -2.41 -1.62 -9.31
CA TYR A 14 -1.45 -2.51 -9.96
C TYR A 14 -2.14 -3.43 -10.98
N MET A 15 -3.09 -2.87 -11.73
CA MET A 15 -3.73 -3.52 -12.87
C MET A 15 -2.84 -3.39 -14.12
N LEU A 16 -1.63 -3.98 -14.03
CA LEU A 16 -0.61 -4.01 -15.06
C LEU A 16 -0.34 -5.47 -15.43
N ASP A 17 -0.02 -5.73 -16.69
CA ASP A 17 0.16 -7.10 -17.20
C ASP A 17 1.18 -7.90 -16.38
N GLU A 18 2.26 -7.28 -15.95
CA GLU A 18 3.31 -7.88 -15.12
C GLU A 18 2.84 -8.31 -13.71
N TYR A 19 1.73 -7.72 -13.22
CA TYR A 19 1.11 -8.05 -11.93
C TYR A 19 -0.13 -8.92 -12.06
N ARG A 20 -0.53 -9.30 -13.28
CA ARG A 20 -1.68 -10.17 -13.49
C ARG A 20 -1.47 -11.52 -12.83
N LEU A 21 -2.39 -11.91 -11.96
CA LEU A 21 -2.33 -13.16 -11.20
C LEU A 21 -2.96 -14.33 -11.94
N GLY A 22 -3.90 -14.07 -12.84
CA GLY A 22 -4.65 -15.06 -13.60
C GLY A 22 -6.01 -14.54 -14.02
N ASN A 23 -6.92 -15.44 -14.34
CA ASN A 23 -8.29 -15.14 -14.73
C ASN A 23 -9.27 -16.17 -14.12
N PHE A 24 -10.33 -15.72 -13.46
CA PHE A 24 -11.32 -16.59 -12.81
C PHE A 24 -12.13 -17.46 -13.78
N ASN A 25 -12.17 -17.12 -15.07
CA ASN A 25 -12.87 -17.92 -16.06
C ASN A 25 -12.03 -19.09 -16.61
N SER A 26 -10.69 -19.05 -16.46
CA SER A 26 -9.78 -20.04 -17.03
C SER A 26 -8.89 -20.73 -16.01
N ASP A 27 -8.54 -20.07 -14.91
CA ASP A 27 -7.54 -20.53 -13.98
C ASP A 27 -8.16 -21.00 -12.66
N ARG A 28 -7.55 -21.98 -11.99
CA ARG A 28 -8.00 -22.42 -10.68
C ARG A 28 -7.55 -21.43 -9.59
N LEU A 29 -8.36 -21.30 -8.56
CA LEU A 29 -8.03 -20.43 -7.41
C LEU A 29 -6.66 -20.72 -6.78
N VAL A 30 -6.26 -21.99 -6.74
CA VAL A 30 -4.94 -22.41 -6.23
C VAL A 30 -3.81 -21.81 -7.05
N GLU A 31 -3.93 -21.81 -8.38
CA GLU A 31 -2.92 -21.28 -9.30
C GLU A 31 -2.79 -19.75 -9.14
N ILE A 32 -3.92 -19.07 -9.01
CA ILE A 32 -3.96 -17.62 -8.75
C ILE A 32 -3.31 -17.28 -7.40
N ASP A 33 -3.57 -18.08 -6.35
CA ASP A 33 -2.97 -17.87 -5.04
C ASP A 33 -1.46 -18.17 -5.02
N GLU A 34 -1.02 -19.21 -5.72
CA GLU A 34 0.40 -19.52 -5.90
C GLU A 34 1.11 -18.38 -6.64
N LYS A 35 0.50 -17.83 -7.69
CA LYS A 35 1.03 -16.67 -8.42
C LYS A 35 1.11 -15.46 -7.51
N ARG A 36 0.06 -15.17 -6.71
CA ARG A 36 0.04 -14.09 -5.73
C ARG A 36 1.19 -14.19 -4.74
N LYS A 37 1.47 -15.38 -4.23
CA LYS A 37 2.60 -15.64 -3.33
C LYS A 37 3.94 -15.45 -4.04
N SER A 38 4.07 -15.94 -5.27
CA SER A 38 5.33 -15.88 -6.02
C SER A 38 5.80 -14.47 -6.34
N ILE A 39 4.89 -13.52 -6.56
CA ILE A 39 5.24 -12.12 -6.83
C ILE A 39 5.59 -11.33 -5.56
N ALA A 40 5.40 -11.92 -4.36
CA ALA A 40 5.71 -11.33 -3.06
C ALA A 40 5.20 -9.87 -2.91
N PHE A 41 4.00 -9.59 -3.44
CA PHE A 41 3.47 -8.22 -3.51
C PHE A 41 3.25 -7.59 -2.14
N LEU A 42 2.73 -8.37 -1.18
CA LEU A 42 2.48 -7.90 0.19
C LEU A 42 3.81 -7.61 0.91
N GLU A 43 4.75 -8.53 0.85
CA GLU A 43 6.07 -8.44 1.48
C GLU A 43 6.85 -7.22 0.96
N GLN A 44 6.80 -7.00 -0.35
CA GLN A 44 7.42 -5.83 -0.96
C GLN A 44 6.69 -4.53 -0.59
N SER A 45 5.36 -4.57 -0.43
CA SER A 45 4.56 -3.40 -0.04
C SER A 45 4.79 -3.00 1.42
N GLN A 46 5.17 -3.93 2.28
CA GLN A 46 5.46 -3.68 3.69
C GLN A 46 6.85 -3.08 3.94
N LYS A 47 7.76 -3.13 2.96
CA LYS A 47 9.08 -2.51 3.08
C LYS A 47 8.92 -1.00 3.19
N SER A 48 9.38 -0.44 4.30
CA SER A 48 9.36 1.00 4.56
C SER A 48 10.77 1.55 4.62
N ALA A 49 10.94 2.79 4.16
CA ALA A 49 12.18 3.53 4.32
C ALA A 49 12.54 3.68 5.81
N LYS A 50 13.82 3.80 6.14
CA LYS A 50 14.29 3.96 7.51
C LYS A 50 13.63 5.14 8.21
N ASP A 51 13.59 6.29 7.55
CA ASP A 51 12.92 7.49 8.06
C ASP A 51 11.43 7.28 8.35
N CYS A 52 10.76 6.38 7.59
CA CYS A 52 9.36 6.02 7.84
C CYS A 52 9.21 5.20 9.12
N ILE A 53 10.12 4.27 9.37
CA ILE A 53 10.08 3.40 10.56
C ILE A 53 10.26 4.23 11.83
N GLU A 54 11.12 5.22 11.80
CA GLU A 54 11.42 6.13 12.92
C GLU A 54 10.39 7.28 13.06
N CYS A 55 9.46 7.42 12.11
CA CYS A 55 8.48 8.50 12.07
C CYS A 55 7.39 8.32 13.13
N LYS A 56 7.09 9.38 13.89
CA LYS A 56 6.00 9.39 14.89
C LYS A 56 4.61 9.01 14.33
N PHE A 57 4.40 9.19 13.03
CA PHE A 57 3.15 8.84 12.34
C PHE A 57 3.21 7.47 11.63
N HIS A 58 4.26 6.67 11.82
CA HIS A 58 4.41 5.40 11.13
C HIS A 58 3.21 4.48 11.31
N THR A 59 2.66 4.40 12.51
CA THR A 59 1.49 3.56 12.85
C THR A 59 0.26 3.88 12.00
N LEU A 60 0.09 5.15 11.60
CA LEU A 60 -1.02 5.62 10.76
C LEU A 60 -0.69 5.54 9.27
N CYS A 61 0.47 6.07 8.89
CA CYS A 61 0.88 6.26 7.50
C CYS A 61 1.47 4.97 6.87
N ARG A 62 2.32 4.24 7.62
CA ARG A 62 3.03 3.03 7.15
C ARG A 62 3.80 3.24 5.84
N GLY A 63 4.29 4.45 5.59
CA GLY A 63 4.97 4.80 4.35
C GLY A 63 4.04 5.04 3.14
N GLY A 64 2.72 5.12 3.39
CA GLY A 64 1.72 5.35 2.35
C GLY A 64 1.63 4.24 1.30
N CYS A 65 0.87 4.49 0.23
CA CYS A 65 0.71 3.53 -0.85
C CYS A 65 2.04 3.28 -1.58
N ARG A 66 2.35 2.01 -1.83
CA ARG A 66 3.54 1.61 -2.59
C ARG A 66 3.60 2.27 -3.97
N ARG A 67 2.46 2.51 -4.62
CA ARG A 67 2.37 3.14 -5.95
C ARG A 67 2.94 4.56 -5.97
N ASN A 68 2.91 5.24 -4.83
CA ASN A 68 3.41 6.60 -4.66
C ASN A 68 4.84 6.65 -4.10
N ARG A 69 5.56 5.53 -4.07
CA ARG A 69 6.93 5.48 -3.60
C ARG A 69 7.89 5.62 -4.78
N GLU A 70 8.81 6.56 -4.66
CA GLU A 70 9.88 6.82 -5.62
C GLU A 70 11.23 6.46 -5.00
N PHE A 71 12.18 6.10 -5.85
CA PHE A 71 13.53 5.79 -5.40
C PHE A 71 14.29 7.07 -5.07
N ASP A 72 14.62 7.26 -3.82
CA ASP A 72 15.49 8.34 -3.35
C ASP A 72 16.96 7.93 -3.53
N VAL A 73 17.60 8.50 -4.55
CA VAL A 73 19.00 8.19 -4.89
C VAL A 73 19.96 8.55 -3.76
N ALA A 74 19.67 9.63 -3.01
CA ALA A 74 20.53 10.10 -1.94
C ALA A 74 20.53 9.12 -0.74
N LYS A 75 19.40 8.46 -0.49
CA LYS A 75 19.20 7.51 0.61
C LYS A 75 19.31 6.05 0.19
N GLY A 76 19.28 5.77 -1.12
CA GLY A 76 19.31 4.40 -1.64
C GLY A 76 18.06 3.56 -1.33
N GLU A 77 16.93 4.20 -1.06
CA GLU A 77 15.68 3.52 -0.67
C GLU A 77 14.44 4.17 -1.29
N TYR A 78 13.32 3.42 -1.28
CA TYR A 78 12.03 3.94 -1.77
C TYR A 78 11.31 4.71 -0.67
N ALA A 79 10.94 5.96 -0.95
CA ALA A 79 10.18 6.83 -0.05
C ALA A 79 8.89 7.33 -0.73
N ASN A 80 7.87 7.62 0.07
CA ASN A 80 6.61 8.14 -0.46
C ASN A 80 6.77 9.59 -0.94
N TYR A 81 6.43 9.84 -2.19
CA TYR A 81 6.44 11.17 -2.78
C TYR A 81 5.63 12.20 -1.98
N TYR A 82 4.51 11.77 -1.37
CA TYR A 82 3.64 12.64 -0.59
C TYR A 82 3.96 12.66 0.91
N CYS A 83 5.15 12.24 1.33
CA CYS A 83 5.52 12.13 2.74
C CYS A 83 5.28 13.42 3.54
N GLU A 84 5.72 14.56 3.02
CA GLU A 84 5.55 15.86 3.67
C GLU A 84 4.08 16.26 3.80
N SER A 85 3.28 16.01 2.76
CA SER A 85 1.84 16.28 2.78
C SER A 85 1.11 15.45 3.82
N TYR A 86 1.46 14.16 3.96
CA TYR A 86 0.89 13.29 4.99
C TYR A 86 1.30 13.73 6.40
N ARG A 87 2.56 14.10 6.60
CA ARG A 87 3.03 14.61 7.89
C ARG A 87 2.29 15.87 8.28
N PHE A 88 2.18 16.84 7.38
CA PHE A 88 1.43 18.05 7.59
C PHE A 88 -0.05 17.76 7.95
N PHE A 89 -0.70 16.89 7.20
CA PHE A 89 -2.08 16.47 7.48
C PHE A 89 -2.24 15.89 8.88
N PHE A 90 -1.39 14.93 9.25
CA PHE A 90 -1.47 14.31 10.57
C PHE A 90 -1.15 15.30 11.69
N GLU A 91 -0.20 16.20 11.50
CA GLU A 91 0.12 17.25 12.50
C GLU A 91 -1.06 18.18 12.74
N GLN A 92 -1.81 18.53 11.71
CA GLN A 92 -2.96 19.44 11.83
C GLN A 92 -4.26 18.75 12.24
N CYS A 93 -4.44 17.48 11.93
CA CYS A 93 -5.74 16.82 12.02
C CYS A 93 -5.82 15.70 13.07
N LEU A 94 -4.71 15.22 13.63
CA LEU A 94 -4.70 14.04 14.51
C LEU A 94 -5.62 14.21 15.73
N GLU A 95 -5.60 15.35 16.40
CA GLU A 95 -6.45 15.62 17.56
C GLU A 95 -7.94 15.55 17.19
N LYS A 96 -8.31 16.11 16.04
CA LYS A 96 -9.69 16.05 15.52
C LYS A 96 -10.10 14.61 15.20
N MET A 97 -9.20 13.83 14.63
CA MET A 97 -9.43 12.41 14.32
C MET A 97 -9.66 11.61 15.61
N ILE A 98 -8.85 11.82 16.63
CA ILE A 98 -9.00 11.19 17.94
C ILE A 98 -10.37 11.55 18.55
N HIS A 99 -10.74 12.83 18.54
CA HIS A 99 -12.03 13.29 19.06
C HIS A 99 -13.22 12.61 18.34
N ILE A 100 -13.16 12.47 17.03
CA ILE A 100 -14.19 11.75 16.24
C ILE A 100 -14.30 10.30 16.72
N VAL A 101 -13.17 9.60 16.84
CA VAL A 101 -13.16 8.20 17.27
C VAL A 101 -13.73 8.03 18.67
N GLU A 102 -13.39 8.92 19.61
CA GLU A 102 -13.92 8.91 20.97
C GLU A 102 -15.44 9.16 20.99
N THR A 103 -15.93 10.04 20.13
CA THR A 103 -17.35 10.33 20.00
C THR A 103 -18.14 9.15 19.45
N ILE A 104 -17.59 8.43 18.46
CA ILE A 104 -18.24 7.25 17.86
C ILE A 104 -18.25 6.05 18.82
N LYS A 105 -17.24 5.90 19.66
CA LYS A 105 -17.15 4.79 20.64
C LYS A 105 -18.12 4.91 21.82
N ARG A 106 -18.79 6.03 21.95
CA ARG A 106 -19.82 6.23 22.97
C ARG A 106 -21.17 5.74 22.47
#